data_5edb715bdb0edbb7b3ce90cb58fad863
#
_entry.id   5edb715bdb0edbb7b3ce90cb58fad863
#
_cell.length_a   1.000
_cell.length_b   1.000
_cell.length_c   1.000
_cell.angle_alpha   90.00
_cell.angle_beta   90.00
_cell.angle_gamma   90.00
#
_symmetry.space_group_name_H-M   'P 1'
#
loop_
_entity.id
_entity.type
_entity.pdbx_description
1 polymer ?
#
loop_
_entity_poly.entity_id
_entity_poly.type
_entity_poly.pdbx_seq_one_letter_code
_entity_poly.pdbx_strand_id
1 'polypeptide(L)'
;MADIKDISTEFEYKGNTYRLVFNLNVMEAIQDKYGTIEKWGKLTDGEGGEREPNAKAIIFGFREMINEGIDIMNEETGNDVKPLTLKQTGRLITDIGIAEATKKLNKTVIDSTQSTEKNA
;
A
#
# COMPACT_ATOMS: atom_id res chain seq x y z
N MET A 1 3.56 20.05 -12.80
CA MET A 1 3.87 19.46 -11.49
C MET A 1 3.02 18.21 -11.29
N ALA A 2 3.66 17.11 -10.93
CA ALA A 2 2.91 15.90 -10.69
C ALA A 2 2.09 16.02 -9.42
N ASP A 3 0.84 15.67 -9.54
CA ASP A 3 -0.06 15.62 -8.39
C ASP A 3 0.28 14.34 -7.61
N ILE A 4 0.36 14.44 -6.28
CA ILE A 4 0.65 13.28 -5.45
C ILE A 4 -0.33 12.13 -5.73
N LYS A 5 -1.58 12.47 -5.96
CA LYS A 5 -2.60 11.43 -6.22
C LYS A 5 -2.36 10.66 -7.51
N ASP A 6 -1.52 11.20 -8.41
CA ASP A 6 -1.18 10.48 -9.64
C ASP A 6 -0.10 9.44 -9.43
N ILE A 7 0.52 9.43 -8.26
CA ILE A 7 1.59 8.48 -7.96
C ILE A 7 0.99 7.26 -7.29
N SER A 8 0.78 6.25 -8.10
CA SER A 8 0.19 5.02 -7.62
C SER A 8 0.76 3.86 -8.42
N THR A 9 0.63 2.66 -7.86
CA THR A 9 1.03 1.44 -8.54
C THR A 9 -0.24 0.69 -8.93
N GLU A 10 -0.48 0.55 -10.23
CA GLU A 10 -1.66 -0.17 -10.72
C GLU A 10 -1.29 -1.61 -11.05
N PHE A 11 -2.23 -2.50 -10.83
CA PHE A 11 -2.08 -3.89 -11.20
C PHE A 11 -3.44 -4.54 -11.36
N GLU A 12 -3.47 -5.67 -12.07
CA GLU A 12 -4.71 -6.41 -12.27
C GLU A 12 -4.72 -7.67 -11.44
N TYR A 13 -5.89 -8.00 -10.90
CA TYR A 13 -6.08 -9.20 -10.12
C TYR A 13 -7.51 -9.69 -10.31
N LYS A 14 -7.65 -10.91 -10.82
CA LYS A 14 -8.94 -11.55 -11.05
C LYS A 14 -9.90 -10.66 -11.85
N GLY A 15 -9.38 -10.05 -12.90
CA GLY A 15 -10.18 -9.25 -13.81
C GLY A 15 -10.49 -7.83 -13.34
N ASN A 16 -10.00 -7.46 -12.17
CA ASN A 16 -10.19 -6.11 -11.65
C ASN A 16 -8.88 -5.35 -11.63
N THR A 17 -8.94 -4.06 -11.89
CA THR A 17 -7.77 -3.18 -11.80
C THR A 17 -7.77 -2.52 -10.43
N TYR A 18 -6.67 -2.67 -9.73
CA TYR A 18 -6.46 -2.07 -8.42
C TYR A 18 -5.30 -1.09 -8.48
N ARG A 19 -5.29 -0.18 -7.54
CA ARG A 19 -4.19 0.77 -7.44
C ARG A 19 -3.79 0.90 -5.97
N LEU A 20 -2.48 0.88 -5.72
CA LEU A 20 -1.96 1.13 -4.39
C LEU A 20 -1.64 2.62 -4.30
N VAL A 21 -2.14 3.27 -3.27
CA VAL A 21 -1.93 4.70 -3.05
C VAL A 21 -1.30 4.90 -1.68
N PHE A 22 -0.21 5.66 -1.63
CA PHE A 22 0.39 6.05 -0.36
C PHE A 22 0.27 7.56 -0.21
N ASN A 23 -0.63 7.97 0.66
CA ASN A 23 -0.87 9.40 0.93
C ASN A 23 -0.95 9.60 2.44
N LEU A 24 -1.32 10.79 2.87
CA LEU A 24 -1.36 11.10 4.30
C LEU A 24 -2.34 10.24 5.07
N ASN A 25 -3.44 9.83 4.46
CA ASN A 25 -4.39 8.94 5.13
C ASN A 25 -3.76 7.59 5.44
N VAL A 26 -3.02 7.05 4.47
CA VAL A 26 -2.32 5.78 4.65
C VAL A 26 -1.19 5.94 5.66
N MET A 27 -0.43 7.03 5.54
CA MET A 27 0.66 7.29 6.48
C MET A 27 0.15 7.37 7.90
N GLU A 28 -0.96 8.07 8.12
CA GLU A 28 -1.55 8.20 9.45
C GLU A 28 -1.93 6.83 10.03
N ALA A 29 -2.56 5.99 9.21
CA ALA A 29 -2.97 4.67 9.67
C ALA A 29 -1.77 3.81 10.09
N ILE A 30 -0.69 3.88 9.30
CA ILE A 30 0.51 3.12 9.59
C ILE A 30 1.21 3.66 10.84
N GLN A 31 1.31 4.98 10.96
CA GLN A 31 1.91 5.59 12.16
C GLN A 31 1.11 5.26 13.40
N ASP A 32 -0.20 5.27 13.30
CA ASP A 32 -1.05 4.96 14.44
C ASP A 32 -0.80 3.55 14.97
N LYS A 33 -0.58 2.61 14.07
CA LYS A 33 -0.41 1.21 14.45
C LYS A 33 1.03 0.84 14.80
N TYR A 34 2.01 1.41 14.08
CA TYR A 34 3.41 0.99 14.18
C TYR A 34 4.34 2.06 14.76
N GLY A 35 3.84 3.26 14.97
CA GLY A 35 4.62 4.35 15.52
C GLY A 35 5.27 5.22 14.47
N THR A 36 6.01 4.62 13.54
CA THR A 36 6.65 5.35 12.45
C THR A 36 6.62 4.52 11.17
N ILE A 37 6.72 5.21 10.04
CA ILE A 37 6.82 4.53 8.75
C ILE A 37 8.11 3.71 8.70
N GLU A 38 9.19 4.22 9.32
CA GLU A 38 10.46 3.50 9.33
C GLU A 38 10.34 2.16 10.04
N LYS A 39 9.68 2.12 11.20
CA LYS A 39 9.50 0.87 11.92
C LYS A 39 8.70 -0.13 11.11
N TRP A 40 7.63 0.35 10.50
CA TRP A 40 6.81 -0.50 9.65
C TRP A 40 7.62 -1.02 8.46
N GLY A 41 8.42 -0.15 7.83
CA GLY A 41 9.24 -0.53 6.70
C GLY A 41 10.23 -1.63 7.04
N LYS A 42 10.85 -1.55 8.20
CA LYS A 42 11.79 -2.58 8.64
C LYS A 42 11.10 -3.92 8.83
N LEU A 43 9.88 -3.89 9.35
CA LEU A 43 9.11 -5.13 9.51
C LEU A 43 8.76 -5.74 8.15
N THR A 44 8.38 -4.92 7.18
CA THR A 44 8.02 -5.44 5.86
C THR A 44 9.23 -5.95 5.09
N ASP A 45 10.41 -5.40 5.35
CA ASP A 45 11.65 -5.84 4.71
C ASP A 45 12.33 -6.99 5.41
N GLY A 46 11.90 -7.30 6.63
CA GLY A 46 12.56 -8.31 7.42
C GLY A 46 13.85 -7.83 8.06
N GLU A 47 14.11 -6.52 8.06
CA GLU A 47 15.36 -5.97 8.60
C GLU A 47 15.33 -5.78 10.10
N GLY A 48 14.22 -5.96 10.75
CA GLY A 48 14.09 -5.75 12.19
C GLY A 48 14.74 -6.83 13.03
N GLY A 49 15.77 -7.49 12.51
CA GLY A 49 16.47 -8.56 13.22
C GLY A 49 15.94 -9.93 12.88
N GLU A 50 14.85 -9.98 12.18
CA GLU A 50 14.23 -11.24 11.77
C GLU A 50 14.40 -11.36 10.27
N ARG A 51 14.86 -12.40 9.77
CA ARG A 51 15.10 -12.56 8.33
C ARG A 51 13.82 -12.75 7.53
N GLU A 52 12.72 -13.00 8.22
CA GLU A 52 11.45 -13.15 7.54
C GLU A 52 10.66 -11.85 7.59
N PRO A 53 10.06 -11.44 6.47
CA PRO A 53 9.16 -10.29 6.50
C PRO A 53 7.99 -10.56 7.44
N ASN A 54 7.53 -9.53 8.11
CA ASN A 54 6.40 -9.63 9.01
C ASN A 54 5.11 -9.61 8.19
N ALA A 55 4.43 -10.76 8.12
CA ALA A 55 3.23 -10.88 7.30
C ALA A 55 2.15 -9.90 7.73
N LYS A 56 1.97 -9.72 9.03
CA LYS A 56 0.94 -8.81 9.54
C LYS A 56 1.18 -7.38 9.08
N ALA A 57 2.44 -6.95 9.12
CA ALA A 57 2.80 -5.59 8.69
C ALA A 57 2.58 -5.41 7.19
N ILE A 58 2.92 -6.43 6.39
CA ILE A 58 2.72 -6.38 4.95
C ILE A 58 1.24 -6.31 4.62
N ILE A 59 0.45 -7.19 5.21
CA ILE A 59 -0.99 -7.22 4.95
C ILE A 59 -1.63 -5.90 5.36
N PHE A 60 -1.26 -5.37 6.50
CA PHE A 60 -1.83 -4.11 6.99
C PHE A 60 -1.56 -2.97 6.02
N GLY A 61 -0.29 -2.78 5.65
CA GLY A 61 0.08 -1.68 4.76
C GLY A 61 -0.51 -1.82 3.38
N PHE A 62 -0.47 -3.04 2.83
CA PHE A 62 -1.03 -3.29 1.51
C PHE A 62 -2.53 -3.00 1.50
N ARG A 63 -3.24 -3.43 2.55
CA ARG A 63 -4.68 -3.21 2.65
C ARG A 63 -5.02 -1.72 2.75
N GLU A 64 -4.26 -0.98 3.55
CA GLU A 64 -4.50 0.46 3.66
C GLU A 64 -4.30 1.15 2.31
N MET A 65 -3.26 0.77 1.58
CA MET A 65 -2.98 1.36 0.28
C MET A 65 -4.01 0.99 -0.79
N ILE A 66 -4.43 -0.28 -0.83
CA ILE A 66 -5.36 -0.72 -1.86
C ILE A 66 -6.77 -0.16 -1.58
N ASN A 67 -7.15 -0.08 -0.31
CA ASN A 67 -8.46 0.44 0.05
C ASN A 67 -8.54 1.95 -0.17
N GLU A 68 -7.44 2.67 0.04
CA GLU A 68 -7.40 4.08 -0.32
C GLU A 68 -7.57 4.25 -1.82
N GLY A 69 -6.93 3.39 -2.61
CA GLY A 69 -7.11 3.40 -4.06
C GLY A 69 -8.56 3.13 -4.46
N ILE A 70 -9.20 2.18 -3.78
CA ILE A 70 -10.61 1.88 -4.05
C ILE A 70 -11.48 3.09 -3.74
N ASP A 71 -11.25 3.73 -2.58
CA ASP A 71 -12.04 4.91 -2.19
C ASP A 71 -11.90 6.04 -3.23
N ILE A 72 -10.68 6.30 -3.67
CA ILE A 72 -10.43 7.33 -4.65
C ILE A 72 -11.13 7.01 -5.97
N MET A 73 -11.03 5.75 -6.42
CA MET A 73 -11.69 5.34 -7.66
C MET A 73 -13.21 5.45 -7.55
N ASN A 74 -13.76 5.10 -6.39
CA ASN A 74 -15.19 5.24 -6.18
C ASN A 74 -15.62 6.70 -6.29
N GLU A 75 -14.85 7.60 -5.74
CA GLU A 75 -15.14 9.04 -5.84
C GLU A 75 -15.07 9.52 -7.28
N GLU A 76 -14.08 9.03 -8.04
CA GLU A 76 -13.87 9.45 -9.41
C GLU A 76 -14.93 8.90 -10.36
N THR A 77 -15.40 7.68 -10.12
CA THR A 77 -16.29 6.99 -11.06
C THR A 77 -17.73 6.93 -10.63
N GLY A 78 -18.01 7.20 -9.36
CA GLY A 78 -19.35 7.02 -8.83
C GLY A 78 -19.68 5.56 -8.51
N ASN A 79 -18.72 4.67 -8.64
CA ASN A 79 -18.92 3.27 -8.29
C ASN A 79 -18.89 3.09 -6.78
N ASP A 80 -19.29 1.90 -6.33
CA ASP A 80 -19.35 1.58 -4.91
C ASP A 80 -18.69 0.22 -4.68
N VAL A 81 -17.41 0.14 -5.03
CA VAL A 81 -16.62 -1.07 -4.81
C VAL A 81 -16.29 -1.17 -3.32
N LYS A 82 -16.50 -2.34 -2.76
CA LYS A 82 -16.28 -2.53 -1.32
C LYS A 82 -14.79 -2.67 -1.01
N PRO A 83 -14.35 -2.15 0.14
CA PRO A 83 -12.95 -2.32 0.54
C PRO A 83 -12.66 -3.79 0.84
N LEU A 84 -11.39 -4.14 0.72
CA LEU A 84 -10.95 -5.50 1.00
C LEU A 84 -10.78 -5.69 2.51
N THR A 85 -11.11 -6.89 2.98
CA THR A 85 -10.84 -7.26 4.37
C THR A 85 -9.38 -7.69 4.49
N LEU A 86 -8.91 -7.84 5.73
CA LEU A 86 -7.56 -8.33 5.96
C LEU A 86 -7.36 -9.72 5.35
N LYS A 87 -8.34 -10.59 5.47
CA LYS A 87 -8.24 -11.94 4.91
C LYS A 87 -8.20 -11.92 3.38
N GLN A 88 -9.03 -11.09 2.77
CA GLN A 88 -9.02 -10.95 1.32
C GLN A 88 -7.68 -10.42 0.84
N THR A 89 -7.12 -9.45 1.55
CA THR A 89 -5.82 -8.90 1.21
C THR A 89 -4.73 -9.95 1.34
N GLY A 90 -4.78 -10.77 2.40
CA GLY A 90 -3.82 -11.85 2.57
C GLY A 90 -3.85 -12.85 1.43
N ARG A 91 -5.06 -13.21 0.96
CA ARG A 91 -5.19 -14.12 -0.17
C ARG A 91 -4.66 -13.51 -1.45
N LEU A 92 -4.93 -12.22 -1.67
CA LEU A 92 -4.43 -11.51 -2.84
C LEU A 92 -2.90 -11.52 -2.84
N ILE A 93 -2.27 -11.20 -1.70
CA ILE A 93 -0.82 -11.18 -1.58
C ILE A 93 -0.25 -12.58 -1.83
N THR A 94 -0.90 -13.61 -1.31
CA THR A 94 -0.49 -14.98 -1.55
C THR A 94 -0.51 -15.32 -3.03
N ASP A 95 -1.57 -14.89 -3.72
CA ASP A 95 -1.73 -15.20 -5.13
C ASP A 95 -0.72 -14.48 -6.03
N ILE A 96 -0.43 -13.20 -5.75
CA ILE A 96 0.57 -12.49 -6.57
C ILE A 96 1.99 -12.78 -6.11
N GLY A 97 2.15 -13.34 -4.91
CA GLY A 97 3.47 -13.64 -4.36
C GLY A 97 3.94 -12.56 -3.40
N ILE A 98 4.48 -12.99 -2.26
CA ILE A 98 4.87 -12.04 -1.21
C ILE A 98 5.99 -11.11 -1.69
N ALA A 99 6.92 -11.63 -2.49
CA ALA A 99 8.02 -10.80 -3.01
C ALA A 99 7.49 -9.72 -3.96
N GLU A 100 6.56 -10.08 -4.83
CA GLU A 100 5.96 -9.14 -5.76
C GLU A 100 5.12 -8.11 -5.02
N ALA A 101 4.37 -8.53 -4.01
CA ALA A 101 3.56 -7.62 -3.21
C ALA A 101 4.43 -6.61 -2.48
N THR A 102 5.50 -7.08 -1.86
CA THR A 102 6.42 -6.22 -1.12
C THR A 102 7.10 -5.21 -2.05
N LYS A 103 7.47 -5.67 -3.25
CA LYS A 103 8.07 -4.79 -4.25
C LYS A 103 7.11 -3.67 -4.65
N LYS A 104 5.85 -4.00 -4.90
CA LYS A 104 4.85 -3.00 -5.26
C LYS A 104 4.62 -2.01 -4.13
N LEU A 105 4.55 -2.52 -2.92
CA LEU A 105 4.34 -1.71 -1.73
C LEU A 105 5.48 -0.72 -1.52
N ASN A 106 6.72 -1.19 -1.58
CA ASN A 106 7.89 -0.35 -1.39
C ASN A 106 8.02 0.69 -2.50
N LYS A 107 7.76 0.29 -3.74
CA LYS A 107 7.81 1.22 -4.85
C LYS A 107 6.82 2.36 -4.67
N THR A 108 5.61 2.05 -4.23
CA THR A 108 4.58 3.07 -4.03
C THR A 108 5.01 4.07 -2.94
N VAL A 109 5.54 3.56 -1.83
CA VAL A 109 6.00 4.41 -0.74
C VAL A 109 7.15 5.30 -1.19
N ILE A 110 8.15 4.71 -1.85
CA ILE A 110 9.34 5.45 -2.28
C ILE A 110 8.97 6.53 -3.30
N ASP A 111 8.18 6.17 -4.30
CA ASP A 111 7.78 7.12 -5.34
C ASP A 111 7.01 8.29 -4.75
N SER A 112 6.10 8.01 -3.84
CA SER A 112 5.30 9.06 -3.20
C SER A 112 6.15 9.98 -2.34
N THR A 113 7.07 9.40 -1.58
CA THR A 113 7.95 10.17 -0.70
C THR A 113 8.92 11.04 -1.52
N GLN A 114 9.50 10.48 -2.56
CA GLN A 114 10.42 11.24 -3.40
C GLN A 114 9.73 12.38 -4.12
N SER A 115 8.51 12.15 -4.59
CA SER A 115 7.74 13.19 -5.25
C SER A 115 7.46 14.32 -4.28
N THR A 116 7.11 14.00 -3.04
CA THR A 116 6.85 15.00 -2.01
C THR A 116 8.11 15.82 -1.71
N GLU A 117 9.25 15.15 -1.62
CA GLU A 117 10.52 15.82 -1.36
C GLU A 117 10.90 16.76 -2.49
N LYS A 118 10.67 16.37 -3.73
CA LYS A 118 11.00 17.20 -4.87
C LYS A 118 10.18 18.47 -4.92
N ASN A 119 8.98 18.42 -4.37
CA ASN A 119 8.05 19.54 -4.38
C ASN A 119 8.15 20.41 -3.13
N ALA A 120 8.99 20.02 -2.22
CA ALA A 120 9.15 20.74 -0.96
C ALA A 120 9.96 22.03 -1.13
#